data_7cf8d8c04192c4192f9f8565613e001b
#
_entry.id   7cf8d8c04192c4192f9f8565613e001b
#
_cell.length_a   1.000
_cell.length_b   1.000
_cell.length_c   1.000
_cell.angle_alpha   90.00
_cell.angle_beta   90.00
_cell.angle_gamma   90.00
#
_symmetry.space_group_name_H-M   'P 1'
#
loop_
_entity.id
_entity.type
_entity.pdbx_description
1 polymer ?
#
loop_
_entity_poly.entity_id
_entity_poly.type
_entity_poly.pdbx_seq_one_letter_code
_entity_poly.pdbx_strand_id
1 'polypeptide(L)' 'MESCQYRGYQIEARREWSNWCVSVYRTRSNLPILPQPTLHPLTPRKDDAVAEAKQSIDRTLSNLDS' A
#
# COMPACT_ATOMS: atom_id res chain seq x y z
N MET A 1 13.38 -1.52 7.19
CA MET A 1 12.31 -1.53 6.19
C MET A 1 11.70 -2.91 6.09
N GLU A 2 10.40 -2.98 6.00
CA GLU A 2 9.70 -4.24 5.82
C GLU A 2 8.85 -4.17 4.57
N SER A 3 8.77 -5.28 3.86
CA SER A 3 7.98 -5.35 2.64
C SER A 3 7.16 -6.62 2.62
N CYS A 4 6.05 -6.57 1.92
CA CYS A 4 5.22 -7.72 1.67
C CYS A 4 4.55 -7.57 0.32
N GLN A 5 3.99 -8.66 -0.18
CA GLN A 5 3.30 -8.64 -1.47
C GLN A 5 1.83 -8.89 -1.26
N TYR A 6 1.01 -8.21 -2.04
CA TYR A 6 -0.44 -8.33 -1.95
C TYR A 6 -1.07 -8.10 -3.32
N ARG A 7 -1.72 -9.11 -3.87
CA ARG A 7 -2.47 -9.07 -5.13
C ARG A 7 -1.64 -8.48 -6.28
N GLY A 8 -0.36 -8.83 -6.34
CA GLY A 8 0.52 -8.35 -7.42
C GLY A 8 1.18 -7.03 -7.14
N TYR A 9 1.00 -6.46 -5.96
CA TYR A 9 1.68 -5.24 -5.54
C TYR A 9 2.67 -5.55 -4.43
N GLN A 10 3.71 -4.75 -4.37
CA GLN A 10 4.68 -4.81 -3.29
C GLN A 10 4.44 -3.62 -2.36
N ILE A 11 4.21 -3.92 -1.09
CA ILE A 11 3.99 -2.91 -0.06
C ILE A 11 5.24 -2.80 0.77
N GLU A 12 5.84 -1.61 0.81
CA GLU A 12 7.01 -1.34 1.65
C GLU A 12 6.60 -0.45 2.80
N ALA A 13 6.86 -0.91 4.02
CA ALA A 13 6.54 -0.16 5.23
C ALA A 13 7.83 0.37 5.84
N ARG A 14 7.84 1.65 6.15
CA ARG A 14 8.98 2.33 6.74
C ARG A 14 8.50 3.18 7.91
N ARG A 15 9.25 3.13 9.00
CA ARG A 15 8.93 3.96 10.16
C ARG A 15 9.55 5.34 9.97
N GLU A 16 8.72 6.37 10.11
CA GLU A 16 9.14 7.75 10.09
C GLU A 16 8.70 8.42 11.38
N TRP A 17 9.66 8.83 12.19
CA TRP A 17 9.40 9.42 13.49
C TRP A 17 8.56 8.45 14.33
N SER A 18 7.35 8.86 14.74
CA SER A 18 6.47 8.01 15.51
C SER A 18 5.39 7.34 14.67
N ASN A 19 5.40 7.59 13.35
CA ASN A 19 4.37 7.07 12.44
C ASN A 19 5.00 6.16 11.40
N TRP A 20 4.14 5.42 10.69
CA TRP A 20 4.56 4.55 9.62
C TRP A 20 4.18 5.13 8.27
N CYS A 21 5.07 4.97 7.30
CA CYS A 21 4.84 5.36 5.93
C CYS A 21 4.88 4.09 5.08
N VAL A 22 3.90 3.91 4.20
CA VAL A 22 3.88 2.76 3.31
C VAL A 22 3.89 3.22 1.86
N SER A 23 4.67 2.52 1.05
CA SER A 23 4.73 2.75 -0.38
C SER A 23 4.27 1.48 -1.09
N VAL A 24 3.51 1.65 -2.17
CA VAL A 24 2.94 0.53 -2.92
C VAL A 24 3.46 0.60 -4.34
N TYR A 25 4.06 -0.49 -4.78
CA TYR A 25 4.59 -0.62 -6.13
C TYR A 25 3.94 -1.78 -6.84
N ARG A 26 3.55 -1.59 -8.10
CA ARG A 26 3.08 -2.71 -8.89
C ARG A 26 4.28 -3.57 -9.30
N THR A 27 4.07 -4.89 -9.29
CA THR A 27 5.11 -5.83 -9.70
C THR A 27 4.96 -6.25 -11.15
N ARG A 28 3.85 -5.88 -11.79
CA ARG A 28 3.56 -6.22 -13.18
C ARG A 28 3.08 -4.98 -13.92
N SER A 29 3.47 -4.86 -15.18
CA SER A 29 3.11 -3.69 -15.96
C SER A 29 1.62 -3.65 -16.34
N ASN A 30 0.92 -4.79 -16.26
CA ASN A 30 -0.50 -4.86 -16.59
C ASN A 30 -1.40 -4.47 -15.42
N LEU A 31 -0.83 -4.17 -14.26
CA LEU A 31 -1.61 -3.72 -13.11
C LEU A 31 -1.77 -2.21 -13.14
N PRO A 32 -2.90 -1.70 -12.62
CA PRO A 32 -3.10 -0.25 -12.58
C PRO A 32 -2.18 0.40 -11.56
N ILE A 33 -1.79 1.65 -11.83
CA ILE A 33 -1.04 2.44 -10.89
C ILE A 33 -2.03 3.05 -9.89
N LEU A 34 -1.71 2.95 -8.60
CA LEU A 34 -2.56 3.53 -7.57
C LEU A 34 -2.56 5.05 -7.67
N PRO A 35 -3.70 5.70 -7.40
CA PRO A 35 -3.75 7.17 -7.40
C PRO A 35 -2.79 7.78 -6.37
N GLN A 36 -2.61 7.09 -5.24
CA GLN A 36 -1.67 7.51 -4.21
C GLN A 36 -0.77 6.33 -3.86
N PRO A 37 0.37 6.20 -4.56
CA PRO A 37 1.28 5.07 -4.31
C PRO A 37 2.01 5.15 -2.97
N THR A 38 2.04 6.32 -2.36
CA THR A 38 2.66 6.49 -1.05
C THR A 38 1.61 6.99 -0.07
N LEU A 39 1.47 6.29 1.05
CA LEU A 39 0.49 6.60 2.08
C LEU A 39 1.22 7.00 3.36
N HIS A 40 0.68 8.01 4.03
CA HIS A 40 1.22 8.49 5.31
C HIS A 40 0.14 8.37 6.38
N PRO A 41 -0.25 7.14 6.75
CA PRO A 41 -1.26 6.99 7.80
C PRO A 41 -0.72 7.50 9.13
N LEU A 42 -1.54 8.25 9.84
CA LEU A 42 -1.16 8.78 11.14
C LEU A 42 -1.38 7.70 12.20
N THR A 43 -0.60 6.65 12.13
CA THR A 43 -0.72 5.52 13.04
C THR A 43 0.66 5.08 13.51
N PRO A 44 0.83 4.78 14.80
CA PRO A 44 2.08 4.24 15.31
C PRO A 44 2.20 2.72 15.09
N ARG A 45 1.19 2.08 14.49
CA ARG A 45 1.17 0.63 14.32
C ARG A 45 1.40 0.26 12.86
N LYS A 46 2.41 -0.57 12.64
CA LYS A 46 2.72 -1.05 11.29
C LYS A 46 1.54 -1.80 10.67
N ASP A 47 0.87 -2.64 11.46
CA ASP A 47 -0.23 -3.44 10.95
C ASP A 47 -1.36 -2.58 10.40
N ASP A 48 -1.65 -1.47 11.07
CA ASP A 48 -2.69 -0.55 10.60
C ASP A 48 -2.26 0.13 9.31
N ALA A 49 -0.99 0.51 9.22
CA ALA A 49 -0.47 1.15 8.00
C ALA A 49 -0.53 0.20 6.81
N VAL A 50 -0.14 -1.05 7.01
CA VAL A 50 -0.18 -2.05 5.95
C VAL A 50 -1.62 -2.35 5.56
N ALA A 51 -2.54 -2.39 6.53
CA ALA A 51 -3.95 -2.62 6.25
C ALA A 51 -4.53 -1.52 5.35
N GLU A 52 -4.14 -0.27 5.58
CA GLU A 52 -4.58 0.83 4.72
C GLU A 52 -4.07 0.67 3.30
N ALA A 53 -2.82 0.24 3.14
CA ALA A 53 -2.27 -0.01 1.82
C ALA A 53 -3.06 -1.10 1.10
N LYS A 54 -3.39 -2.18 1.80
CA LYS A 54 -4.18 -3.27 1.23
C LYS A 54 -5.57 -2.79 0.82
N GLN A 55 -6.19 -1.94 1.63
CA GLN A 55 -7.49 -1.36 1.30
C GLN A 55 -7.42 -0.51 0.03
N SER A 56 -6.35 0.27 -0.13
CA SER A 56 -6.17 1.07 -1.33
C SER A 56 -6.04 0.19 -2.57
N ILE A 57 -5.31 -0.92 -2.45
CA ILE A 57 -5.16 -1.87 -3.55
C ILE A 57 -6.51 -2.47 -3.89
N ASP A 58 -7.25 -2.94 -2.89
CA ASP A 58 -8.57 -3.55 -3.11
C ASP A 58 -9.52 -2.57 -3.79
N ARG A 59 -9.53 -1.32 -3.35
CA ARG A 59 -10.40 -0.30 -3.93
C ARG A 59 -10.04 -0.04 -5.40
N THR A 60 -8.74 0.05 -5.70
CA THR A 60 -8.29 0.29 -7.06
C THR A 60 -8.69 -0.88 -7.96
N LEU A 61 -8.49 -2.11 -7.51
CA LEU A 61 -8.83 -3.28 -8.31
C LEU A 61 -10.34 -3.46 -8.45
N SER A 62 -11.11 -3.11 -7.44
CA SER A 62 -12.58 -3.17 -7.53
C SER A 62 -13.12 -2.21 -8.57
N ASN A 63 -12.52 -1.03 -8.70
CA ASN A 63 -12.96 -0.05 -9.68
C ASN A 63 -12.75 -0.51 -11.11
N LEU A 64 -11.81 -1.43 -11.34
CA LEU A 64 -11.58 -1.98 -12.68
C LEU A 64 -12.62 -3.00 -13.07
N ASP A 65 -13.21 -3.69 -12.10
CA ASP A 65 -14.16 -4.76 -12.34
C ASP A 65 -15.60 -4.25 -12.50
N SER A 66 -15.82 -2.98 -12.29
CA SER A 66 -17.16 -2.40 -12.35
C SER A 66 -17.46 -1.68 -13.65
#